data_d2bf9c46ee46f8572f01cf972eedb49c
#
_entry.id   d2bf9c46ee46f8572f01cf972eedb49c
#
_cell.length_a   1.000
_cell.length_b   1.000
_cell.length_c   1.000
_cell.angle_alpha   90.00
_cell.angle_beta   90.00
_cell.angle_gamma   90.00
#
_symmetry.space_group_name_H-M   'P 1'
#
loop_
_entity.id
_entity.type
_entity.pdbx_description
1 polymer ?
#
loop_
_entity_poly.entity_id
_entity_poly.type
_entity_poly.pdbx_seq_one_letter_code
_entity_poly.pdbx_strand_id
1 'polypeptide(L)'
;KRVMFSYDPSETFSAAQAKNFRDTARQLNITLIEKPVRTQEEAQATFASIRRSEVHGIVVPHSLSFNIPGSALEATSRQRIPTMFSNIWFVEQGGLASYGSNYHESGRMAARLVDKIIKGEKPAEIPVEVNHKIEFVVNLKVAKATGIKIAPEALYKANRIIR
;
A
#
# COMPACT_ATOMS: atom_id res chain seq x y z
N LYS A 1 -5.21 13.58 13.52
CA LYS A 1 -4.94 12.11 13.52
C LYS A 1 -3.46 11.89 13.24
N ARG A 2 -2.85 10.88 13.87
CA ARG A 2 -1.44 10.52 13.66
C ARG A 2 -1.36 9.30 12.73
N VAL A 3 -0.65 9.41 11.61
CA VAL A 3 -0.46 8.32 10.65
C VAL A 3 1.03 8.07 10.48
N MET A 4 1.44 6.83 10.66
CA MET A 4 2.82 6.42 10.42
C MET A 4 3.04 6.12 8.94
N PHE A 5 4.19 6.52 8.46
CA PHE A 5 4.68 6.22 7.12
C PHE A 5 6.17 5.90 7.19
N SER A 6 6.55 4.76 6.64
CA SER A 6 7.94 4.32 6.57
C SER A 6 8.44 4.43 5.12
N TYR A 7 9.66 4.91 4.92
CA TYR A 7 10.24 5.10 3.58
C TYR A 7 11.76 4.98 3.62
N ASP A 8 12.36 4.69 2.46
CA ASP A 8 13.80 4.72 2.28
C ASP A 8 14.22 6.08 1.71
N PRO A 9 14.95 6.91 2.48
CA PRO A 9 15.39 8.22 2.01
C PRO A 9 16.48 8.14 0.93
N SER A 10 17.16 7.00 0.76
CA SER A 10 18.20 6.81 -0.25
C SER A 10 17.65 6.35 -1.61
N GLU A 11 16.39 5.88 -1.64
CA GLU A 11 15.73 5.43 -2.86
C GLU A 11 14.85 6.56 -3.42
N THR A 12 15.12 6.97 -4.66
CA THR A 12 14.50 8.16 -5.30
C THR A 12 12.97 8.09 -5.32
N PHE A 13 12.41 6.93 -5.65
CA PHE A 13 10.95 6.77 -5.73
C PHE A 13 10.31 6.84 -4.34
N SER A 14 10.91 6.21 -3.34
CA SER A 14 10.45 6.22 -1.96
C SER A 14 10.50 7.63 -1.35
N ALA A 15 11.59 8.36 -1.62
CA ALA A 15 11.75 9.75 -1.20
C ALA A 15 10.70 10.69 -1.86
N ALA A 16 10.41 10.48 -3.14
CA ALA A 16 9.36 11.22 -3.86
C ALA A 16 7.96 10.92 -3.29
N GLN A 17 7.67 9.66 -2.97
CA GLN A 17 6.43 9.31 -2.27
C GLN A 17 6.33 9.99 -0.91
N ALA A 18 7.41 10.03 -0.12
CA ALA A 18 7.41 10.71 1.17
C ALA A 18 7.04 12.19 1.05
N LYS A 19 7.53 12.88 0.01
CA LYS A 19 7.14 14.26 -0.28
C LYS A 19 5.62 14.38 -0.52
N ASN A 20 5.05 13.53 -1.36
CA ASN A 20 3.62 13.52 -1.64
C ASN A 20 2.78 13.26 -0.39
N PHE A 21 3.23 12.35 0.48
CA PHE A 21 2.55 12.07 1.75
C PHE A 21 2.59 13.28 2.71
N ARG A 22 3.73 13.99 2.79
CA ARG A 22 3.83 15.23 3.60
C ARG A 22 2.85 16.30 3.13
N ASP A 23 2.79 16.53 1.82
CA ASP A 23 1.92 17.54 1.24
C ASP A 23 0.44 17.19 1.45
N THR A 24 0.06 15.93 1.21
CA THR A 24 -1.30 15.44 1.47
C THR A 24 -1.66 15.47 2.95
N ALA A 25 -0.75 15.09 3.84
CA ALA A 25 -1.00 15.10 5.28
C ALA A 25 -1.28 16.52 5.79
N ARG A 26 -0.56 17.54 5.29
CA ARG A 26 -0.83 18.95 5.60
C ARG A 26 -2.22 19.36 5.16
N GLN A 27 -2.62 19.04 3.93
CA GLN A 27 -3.95 19.37 3.40
C GLN A 27 -5.08 18.73 4.20
N LEU A 28 -4.87 17.52 4.72
CA LEU A 28 -5.85 16.74 5.47
C LEU A 28 -5.78 16.96 7.00
N ASN A 29 -4.92 17.86 7.49
CA ASN A 29 -4.67 18.06 8.92
C ASN A 29 -4.32 16.74 9.66
N ILE A 30 -3.47 15.94 9.02
CA ILE A 30 -2.94 14.69 9.57
C ILE A 30 -1.51 14.92 10.05
N THR A 31 -1.21 14.51 11.28
CA THR A 31 0.16 14.45 11.77
C THR A 31 0.83 13.21 11.17
N LEU A 32 1.78 13.41 10.29
CA LEU A 32 2.58 12.34 9.70
C LEU A 32 3.74 11.98 10.64
N ILE A 33 3.83 10.70 11.01
CA ILE A 33 4.95 10.16 11.79
C ILE A 33 5.85 9.42 10.80
N GLU A 34 6.93 10.07 10.42
CA GLU A 34 7.88 9.54 9.47
C GLU A 34 8.87 8.61 10.16
N LYS A 35 9.07 7.45 9.57
CA LYS A 35 10.05 6.45 10.01
C LYS A 35 10.95 6.09 8.83
N PRO A 36 12.04 6.86 8.62
CA PRO A 36 13.02 6.49 7.60
C PRO A 36 13.72 5.19 7.99
N VAL A 37 13.88 4.29 7.04
CA VAL A 37 14.53 2.99 7.19
C VAL A 37 15.31 2.67 5.93
N ARG A 38 16.46 2.03 6.06
CA ARG A 38 17.37 1.71 4.94
C ARG A 38 17.54 0.22 4.73
N THR A 39 17.24 -0.57 5.75
CA THR A 39 17.38 -2.03 5.68
C THR A 39 16.08 -2.73 6.08
N GLN A 40 16.02 -4.00 5.74
CA GLN A 40 14.91 -4.87 6.11
C GLN A 40 14.78 -5.00 7.63
N GLU A 41 15.90 -5.13 8.32
CA GLU A 41 15.98 -5.26 9.77
C GLU A 41 15.47 -3.99 10.46
N GLU A 42 15.87 -2.82 9.97
CA GLU A 42 15.36 -1.53 10.47
C GLU A 42 13.85 -1.41 10.27
N ALA A 43 13.33 -1.83 9.13
CA ALA A 43 11.90 -1.83 8.86
C ALA A 43 11.15 -2.77 9.82
N GLN A 44 11.65 -4.00 10.00
CA GLN A 44 11.08 -4.97 10.94
C GLN A 44 11.06 -4.44 12.38
N ALA A 45 12.18 -3.91 12.85
CA ALA A 45 12.28 -3.32 14.18
C ALA A 45 11.31 -2.14 14.37
N THR A 46 11.19 -1.29 13.34
CA THR A 46 10.27 -0.16 13.34
C THR A 46 8.82 -0.62 13.47
N PHE A 47 8.36 -1.57 12.65
CA PHE A 47 6.99 -2.08 12.74
C PHE A 47 6.73 -2.86 14.02
N ALA A 48 7.72 -3.59 14.55
CA ALA A 48 7.59 -4.32 15.82
C ALA A 48 7.48 -3.38 17.02
N SER A 49 8.13 -2.23 16.99
CA SER A 49 8.16 -1.27 18.09
C SER A 49 6.94 -0.35 18.16
N ILE A 50 6.23 -0.14 17.04
CA ILE A 50 5.10 0.80 16.99
C ILE A 50 3.93 0.34 17.86
N ARG A 51 3.29 1.27 18.55
CA ARG A 51 2.15 0.99 19.42
C ARG A 51 0.91 1.74 18.99
N ARG A 52 -0.25 1.12 19.23
CA ARG A 52 -1.56 1.72 18.92
C ARG A 52 -1.79 3.07 19.64
N SER A 53 -1.17 3.29 20.79
CA SER A 53 -1.24 4.57 21.50
C SER A 53 -0.49 5.71 20.78
N GLU A 54 0.47 5.37 19.92
CA GLU A 54 1.32 6.34 19.21
C GLU A 54 0.71 6.77 17.88
N VAL A 55 0.02 5.84 17.17
CA VAL A 55 -0.53 6.07 15.85
C VAL A 55 -1.99 5.62 15.73
N HIS A 56 -2.73 6.28 14.86
CA HIS A 56 -4.12 5.91 14.54
C HIS A 56 -4.21 5.06 13.28
N GLY A 57 -3.14 4.97 12.51
CA GLY A 57 -3.04 4.15 11.31
C GLY A 57 -1.64 4.14 10.72
N ILE A 58 -1.40 3.19 9.84
CA ILE A 58 -0.15 3.02 9.10
C ILE A 58 -0.46 3.02 7.61
N VAL A 59 0.32 3.75 6.82
CA VAL A 59 0.33 3.64 5.36
C VAL A 59 1.64 2.97 4.96
N VAL A 60 1.52 1.86 4.24
CA VAL A 60 2.66 1.11 3.72
C VAL A 60 2.85 1.47 2.25
N PRO A 61 3.97 2.12 1.89
CA PRO A 61 4.23 2.56 0.52
C PRO A 61 4.53 1.38 -0.39
N HIS A 62 4.53 1.66 -1.70
CA HIS A 62 4.94 0.72 -2.72
C HIS A 62 6.48 0.74 -2.87
N SER A 63 7.19 0.35 -1.85
CA SER A 63 8.63 0.11 -1.93
C SER A 63 8.91 -1.38 -1.71
N LEU A 64 9.66 -1.99 -2.62
CA LEU A 64 10.05 -3.40 -2.52
C LEU A 64 10.84 -3.69 -1.24
N SER A 65 11.60 -2.71 -0.75
CA SER A 65 12.40 -2.84 0.48
C SER A 65 11.56 -3.01 1.75
N PHE A 66 10.29 -2.52 1.73
CA PHE A 66 9.42 -2.50 2.90
C PHE A 66 8.21 -3.42 2.78
N ASN A 67 7.99 -3.97 1.61
CA ASN A 67 6.97 -5.01 1.37
C ASN A 67 7.44 -6.35 1.94
N ILE A 68 7.90 -6.33 3.20
CA ILE A 68 8.28 -7.55 3.89
C ILE A 68 7.00 -8.17 4.40
N PRO A 69 6.59 -9.33 3.85
CA PRO A 69 5.49 -10.08 4.40
C PRO A 69 5.76 -10.35 5.88
N GLY A 70 4.88 -9.95 6.73
CA GLY A 70 5.02 -10.18 8.16
C GLY A 70 4.96 -8.88 8.96
N SER A 71 5.97 -8.04 8.92
CA SER A 71 6.10 -6.90 9.84
C SER A 71 4.92 -5.92 9.79
N ALA A 72 4.51 -5.46 8.59
CA ALA A 72 3.37 -4.57 8.45
C ALA A 72 2.02 -5.29 8.70
N LEU A 73 1.91 -6.58 8.31
CA LEU A 73 0.73 -7.39 8.61
C LEU A 73 0.59 -7.65 10.11
N GLU A 74 1.70 -7.85 10.82
CA GLU A 74 1.72 -8.00 12.27
C GLU A 74 1.24 -6.74 13.01
N ALA A 75 1.59 -5.56 12.52
CA ALA A 75 1.06 -4.31 13.06
C ALA A 75 -0.48 -4.27 12.98
N THR A 76 -1.07 -4.79 11.92
CA THR A 76 -2.53 -4.92 11.80
C THR A 76 -3.08 -5.97 12.77
N SER A 77 -2.56 -7.17 12.73
CA SER A 77 -3.14 -8.34 13.44
C SER A 77 -2.85 -8.32 14.95
N ARG A 78 -1.60 -8.10 15.34
CA ARG A 78 -1.18 -8.15 16.75
C ARG A 78 -1.45 -6.86 17.50
N GLN A 79 -1.17 -5.72 16.89
CA GLN A 79 -1.28 -4.42 17.55
C GLN A 79 -2.64 -3.74 17.26
N ARG A 80 -3.45 -4.30 16.38
CA ARG A 80 -4.77 -3.79 15.99
C ARG A 80 -4.70 -2.35 15.46
N ILE A 81 -3.64 -2.02 14.72
CA ILE A 81 -3.46 -0.71 14.08
C ILE A 81 -4.03 -0.78 12.66
N PRO A 82 -4.95 0.12 12.27
CA PRO A 82 -5.43 0.18 10.90
C PRO A 82 -4.29 0.40 9.91
N THR A 83 -4.15 -0.48 8.93
CA THR A 83 -3.05 -0.43 7.97
C THR A 83 -3.58 -0.42 6.54
N MET A 84 -3.13 0.56 5.76
CA MET A 84 -3.41 0.70 4.33
C MET A 84 -2.18 0.26 3.54
N PHE A 85 -2.36 -0.69 2.64
CA PHE A 85 -1.32 -1.22 1.75
C PHE A 85 -1.47 -0.64 0.34
N SER A 86 -0.40 -0.72 -0.45
CA SER A 86 -0.39 -0.33 -1.86
C SER A 86 -0.87 -1.44 -2.81
N ASN A 87 -1.10 -2.65 -2.31
CA ASN A 87 -1.36 -3.83 -3.12
C ASN A 87 -2.38 -4.76 -2.45
N ILE A 88 -3.32 -5.28 -3.26
CA ILE A 88 -4.35 -6.23 -2.81
C ILE A 88 -3.76 -7.52 -2.22
N TRP A 89 -2.61 -7.98 -2.69
CA TRP A 89 -1.96 -9.18 -2.17
C TRP A 89 -1.81 -9.15 -0.65
N PHE A 90 -1.43 -8.02 -0.07
CA PHE A 90 -1.34 -7.88 1.40
C PHE A 90 -2.69 -8.03 2.09
N VAL A 91 -3.77 -7.59 1.45
CA VAL A 91 -5.13 -7.74 2.01
C VAL A 91 -5.57 -9.19 1.98
N GLU A 92 -5.19 -9.94 0.95
CA GLU A 92 -5.43 -11.38 0.85
C GLU A 92 -4.59 -12.19 1.86
N GLN A 93 -3.42 -11.67 2.27
CA GLN A 93 -2.59 -12.24 3.34
C GLN A 93 -3.00 -11.77 4.75
N GLY A 94 -4.13 -11.12 4.92
CA GLY A 94 -4.63 -10.70 6.22
C GLY A 94 -4.43 -9.21 6.55
N GLY A 95 -4.10 -8.38 5.58
CA GLY A 95 -4.11 -6.92 5.70
C GLY A 95 -5.52 -6.36 5.76
N LEU A 96 -5.66 -5.15 6.32
CA LEU A 96 -6.95 -4.50 6.50
C LEU A 96 -7.52 -3.93 5.21
N ALA A 97 -6.71 -3.17 4.49
CA ALA A 97 -7.14 -2.51 3.25
C ALA A 97 -5.97 -2.23 2.32
N SER A 98 -6.27 -2.07 1.04
CA SER A 98 -5.30 -1.61 0.04
C SER A 98 -5.90 -0.59 -0.91
N TYR A 99 -5.06 0.33 -1.37
CA TYR A 99 -5.37 1.28 -2.43
C TYR A 99 -4.18 1.37 -3.38
N GLY A 100 -4.36 0.89 -4.61
CA GLY A 100 -3.26 0.85 -5.59
C GLY A 100 -3.67 0.28 -6.94
N SER A 101 -2.70 0.14 -7.83
CA SER A 101 -2.91 -0.36 -9.18
C SER A 101 -3.42 -1.80 -9.19
N ASN A 102 -4.36 -2.09 -10.10
CA ASN A 102 -4.80 -3.45 -10.36
C ASN A 102 -3.75 -4.19 -11.19
N TYR A 103 -3.00 -5.09 -10.55
CA TYR A 103 -1.89 -5.82 -11.19
C TYR A 103 -2.36 -6.86 -12.22
N HIS A 104 -3.58 -7.40 -12.09
CA HIS A 104 -4.15 -8.27 -13.12
C HIS A 104 -4.36 -7.50 -14.43
N GLU A 105 -4.79 -6.22 -14.33
CA GLU A 105 -4.88 -5.36 -15.50
C GLU A 105 -3.51 -5.09 -16.11
N SER A 106 -2.51 -4.77 -15.28
CA SER A 106 -1.13 -4.60 -15.76
C SER A 106 -0.61 -5.84 -16.49
N GLY A 107 -0.89 -7.03 -15.96
CA GLY A 107 -0.54 -8.30 -16.62
C GLY A 107 -1.23 -8.48 -17.96
N ARG A 108 -2.53 -8.14 -18.09
CA ARG A 108 -3.25 -8.20 -19.36
C ARG A 108 -2.70 -7.21 -20.38
N MET A 109 -2.36 -5.99 -19.93
CA MET A 109 -1.73 -4.99 -20.80
C MET A 109 -0.37 -5.48 -21.30
N ALA A 110 0.46 -6.00 -20.39
CA ALA A 110 1.76 -6.57 -20.77
C ALA A 110 1.62 -7.72 -21.77
N ALA A 111 0.66 -8.62 -21.59
CA ALA A 111 0.40 -9.73 -22.52
C ALA A 111 0.04 -9.23 -23.94
N ARG A 112 -0.76 -8.16 -24.04
CA ARG A 112 -1.07 -7.54 -25.35
C ARG A 112 0.18 -6.97 -26.03
N LEU A 113 1.07 -6.33 -25.26
CA LEU A 113 2.31 -5.80 -25.81
C LEU A 113 3.25 -6.92 -26.28
N VAL A 114 3.33 -8.00 -25.52
CA VAL A 114 4.09 -9.21 -25.90
C VAL A 114 3.52 -9.82 -27.19
N ASP A 115 2.20 -9.94 -27.31
CA ASP A 115 1.55 -10.48 -28.53
C ASP A 115 1.90 -9.66 -29.78
N LYS A 116 1.92 -8.32 -29.68
CA LYS A 116 2.36 -7.43 -30.76
C LYS A 116 3.81 -7.71 -31.19
N ILE A 117 4.71 -7.84 -30.20
CA ILE A 117 6.12 -8.14 -30.47
C ILE A 117 6.28 -9.50 -31.16
N ILE A 118 5.55 -10.54 -30.71
CA ILE A 118 5.57 -11.87 -31.31
C ILE A 118 5.06 -11.81 -32.76
N LYS A 119 4.11 -10.93 -33.07
CA LYS A 119 3.58 -10.69 -34.40
C LYS A 119 4.49 -9.84 -35.30
N GLY A 120 5.64 -9.40 -34.82
CA GLY A 120 6.68 -8.71 -35.57
C GLY A 120 6.70 -7.19 -35.39
N GLU A 121 5.84 -6.60 -34.52
CA GLU A 121 5.98 -5.18 -34.20
C GLU A 121 7.27 -4.93 -33.45
N LYS A 122 8.01 -3.88 -33.83
CA LYS A 122 9.24 -3.53 -33.12
C LYS A 122 8.95 -2.88 -31.79
N PRO A 123 9.59 -3.28 -30.68
CA PRO A 123 9.34 -2.70 -29.34
C PRO A 123 9.43 -1.17 -29.29
N ALA A 124 10.35 -0.58 -30.07
CA ALA A 124 10.53 0.87 -30.14
C ALA A 124 9.37 1.62 -30.83
N GLU A 125 8.53 0.93 -31.57
CA GLU A 125 7.37 1.47 -32.31
C GLU A 125 6.06 1.28 -31.52
N ILE A 126 6.08 0.48 -30.45
CA ILE A 126 4.90 0.21 -29.62
C ILE A 126 4.74 1.35 -28.60
N PRO A 127 3.59 2.05 -28.59
CA PRO A 127 3.34 3.10 -27.60
C PRO A 127 3.35 2.58 -26.17
N VAL A 128 3.88 3.39 -25.24
CA VAL A 128 3.79 3.12 -23.80
C VAL A 128 2.33 3.24 -23.36
N GLU A 129 1.85 2.22 -22.66
CA GLU A 129 0.52 2.21 -22.06
C GLU A 129 0.60 2.42 -20.56
N VAL A 130 -0.34 3.17 -19.97
CA VAL A 130 -0.42 3.41 -18.52
C VAL A 130 -1.65 2.70 -17.96
N ASN A 131 -1.47 1.92 -16.90
CA ASN A 131 -2.58 1.34 -16.19
C ASN A 131 -3.23 2.38 -15.26
N HIS A 132 -4.40 2.87 -15.63
CA HIS A 132 -5.18 3.83 -14.84
C HIS A 132 -6.16 3.14 -13.87
N LYS A 133 -6.23 1.81 -13.87
CA LYS A 133 -7.17 1.08 -13.03
C LYS A 133 -6.64 0.97 -11.61
N ILE A 134 -7.16 1.82 -10.74
CA ILE A 134 -6.90 1.80 -9.30
C ILE A 134 -7.99 0.97 -8.61
N GLU A 135 -7.61 0.21 -7.61
CA GLU A 135 -8.51 -0.64 -6.84
C GLU A 135 -8.38 -0.35 -5.34
N PHE A 136 -9.52 -0.07 -4.70
CA PHE A 136 -9.65 0.03 -3.26
C PHE A 136 -10.31 -1.23 -2.72
N VAL A 137 -9.58 -1.96 -1.87
CA VAL A 137 -10.04 -3.24 -1.29
C VAL A 137 -10.08 -3.14 0.23
N VAL A 138 -11.12 -3.67 0.85
CA VAL A 138 -11.29 -3.71 2.30
C VAL A 138 -11.57 -5.13 2.76
N ASN A 139 -10.91 -5.57 3.84
CA ASN A 139 -11.12 -6.88 4.44
C ASN A 139 -11.91 -6.75 5.75
N LEU A 140 -13.21 -7.06 5.68
CA LEU A 140 -14.10 -7.01 6.85
C LEU A 140 -13.83 -8.11 7.86
N LYS A 141 -13.28 -9.27 7.45
CA LYS A 141 -12.86 -10.32 8.41
C LYS A 141 -11.79 -9.79 9.34
N VAL A 142 -10.77 -9.13 8.77
CA VAL A 142 -9.68 -8.50 9.54
C VAL A 142 -10.21 -7.36 10.39
N ALA A 143 -11.06 -6.50 9.83
CA ALA A 143 -11.68 -5.41 10.57
C ALA A 143 -12.42 -5.93 11.82
N LYS A 144 -13.24 -6.98 11.66
CA LYS A 144 -13.98 -7.63 12.76
C LYS A 144 -13.05 -8.27 13.79
N ALA A 145 -12.04 -9.04 13.33
CA ALA A 145 -11.10 -9.73 14.21
C ALA A 145 -10.24 -8.76 15.04
N THR A 146 -9.91 -7.60 14.49
CA THR A 146 -9.08 -6.58 15.15
C THR A 146 -9.89 -5.51 15.90
N GLY A 147 -11.22 -5.54 15.79
CA GLY A 147 -12.10 -4.53 16.38
C GLY A 147 -12.00 -3.15 15.71
N ILE A 148 -11.53 -3.10 14.47
CA ILE A 148 -11.42 -1.86 13.68
C ILE A 148 -12.76 -1.59 13.01
N LYS A 149 -13.35 -0.42 13.25
CA LYS A 149 -14.57 0.02 12.59
C LYS A 149 -14.22 0.72 11.28
N ILE A 150 -14.78 0.23 10.19
CA ILE A 150 -14.66 0.85 8.86
C ILE A 150 -15.86 1.78 8.66
N ALA A 151 -15.60 3.01 8.26
CA ALA A 151 -16.65 3.98 8.00
C ALA A 151 -17.50 3.55 6.80
N PRO A 152 -18.84 3.75 6.83
CA PRO A 152 -19.72 3.40 5.71
C PRO A 152 -19.28 4.00 4.38
N GLU A 153 -18.79 5.25 4.41
CA GLU A 153 -18.32 5.97 3.24
C GLU A 153 -17.10 5.29 2.60
N ALA A 154 -16.22 4.69 3.42
CA ALA A 154 -15.08 3.93 2.92
C ALA A 154 -15.54 2.62 2.26
N LEU A 155 -16.53 1.94 2.84
CA LEU A 155 -17.10 0.73 2.25
C LEU A 155 -17.82 1.02 0.93
N TYR A 156 -18.52 2.13 0.83
CA TYR A 156 -19.19 2.56 -0.39
C TYR A 156 -18.19 2.82 -1.54
N LYS A 157 -17.01 3.34 -1.21
CA LYS A 157 -15.95 3.60 -2.20
C LYS A 157 -15.11 2.37 -2.54
N ALA A 158 -15.24 1.27 -1.79
CA ALA A 158 -14.46 0.08 -2.03
C ALA A 158 -14.90 -0.64 -3.32
N ASN A 159 -13.93 -0.94 -4.19
CA ASN A 159 -14.16 -1.73 -5.39
C ASN A 159 -14.38 -3.21 -5.05
N ARG A 160 -13.77 -3.68 -3.98
CA ARG A 160 -13.87 -5.07 -3.49
C ARG A 160 -13.91 -5.12 -1.98
N ILE A 161 -14.81 -5.93 -1.44
CA ILE A 161 -14.95 -6.19 0.00
C ILE A 161 -14.78 -7.69 0.25
N ILE A 162 -13.78 -8.07 1.05
CA ILE A 162 -13.56 -9.45 1.52
C ILE A 162 -14.39 -9.64 2.79
N ARG A 163 -15.31 -10.60 2.75
CA ARG A 163 -16.23 -10.95 3.86
C ARG A 163 -15.93 -12.31 4.42
#